data_a12a7ed74f6f9151750592d5bd17dfcd
#
_entry.id   a12a7ed74f6f9151750592d5bd17dfcd
#
_cell.length_a   1.000
_cell.length_b   1.000
_cell.length_c   1.000
_cell.angle_alpha   90.00
_cell.angle_beta   90.00
_cell.angle_gamma   90.00
#
_symmetry.space_group_name_H-M   'P 1'
#
loop_
_entity.id
_entity.type
_entity.pdbx_description
1 polymer ?
#
loop_
_entity_poly.entity_id
_entity_poly.type
_entity_poly.pdbx_seq_one_letter_code
_entity_poly.pdbx_strand_id
1 'polypeptide(L)'
;METKQCKSCEEHKPLADYAKRSASKDGLQRKCRPCMSAEQKAYRQSRDMHLIDRERNLRKEFGIGLDEYNAMLEKQGGVCSICKQEETTVRAGRVMSLSVDHCHETGKIRGLLCNSCNRALGKFKDSIEHLLAAASYLEEHA
;
A
#
# COMPACT_ATOMS: atom_id res chain seq x y z
N MET A 1 45.61 -9.59 0.72
CA MET A 1 44.16 -9.85 0.92
C MET A 1 43.59 -10.37 -0.38
N GLU A 2 42.78 -11.42 -0.34
CA GLU A 2 42.14 -11.96 -1.52
C GLU A 2 41.03 -11.04 -2.01
N THR A 3 41.03 -10.77 -3.33
CA THR A 3 40.06 -9.91 -3.99
C THR A 3 39.35 -10.64 -5.10
N LYS A 4 38.16 -10.16 -5.47
CA LYS A 4 37.39 -10.68 -6.59
C LYS A 4 36.86 -9.51 -7.43
N GLN A 5 36.85 -9.66 -8.75
CA GLN A 5 36.32 -8.68 -9.65
C GLN A 5 34.78 -8.71 -9.65
N CYS A 6 34.16 -7.57 -9.45
CA CYS A 6 32.71 -7.40 -9.52
C CYS A 6 32.25 -7.34 -10.99
N LYS A 7 31.25 -8.14 -11.36
CA LYS A 7 30.71 -8.13 -12.73
C LYS A 7 29.88 -6.89 -13.12
N SER A 8 29.61 -6.01 -12.16
CA SER A 8 28.78 -4.82 -12.41
C SER A 8 29.60 -3.53 -12.45
N CYS A 9 30.50 -3.30 -11.48
CA CYS A 9 31.39 -2.13 -11.49
C CYS A 9 32.81 -2.43 -12.00
N GLU A 10 33.11 -3.69 -12.32
CA GLU A 10 34.39 -4.18 -12.83
C GLU A 10 35.60 -3.96 -11.89
N GLU A 11 35.38 -3.40 -10.71
CA GLU A 11 36.42 -3.17 -9.72
C GLU A 11 36.75 -4.46 -8.95
N HIS A 12 38.04 -4.58 -8.57
CA HIS A 12 38.50 -5.62 -7.65
C HIS A 12 38.19 -5.19 -6.21
N LYS A 13 37.41 -6.00 -5.49
CA LYS A 13 37.00 -5.74 -4.10
C LYS A 13 37.29 -6.91 -3.20
N PRO A 14 37.50 -6.69 -1.89
CA PRO A 14 37.68 -7.75 -0.91
C PRO A 14 36.53 -8.77 -0.96
N LEU A 15 36.84 -10.06 -0.69
CA LEU A 15 35.82 -11.12 -0.68
C LEU A 15 34.69 -10.85 0.31
N ALA A 16 34.93 -10.09 1.39
CA ALA A 16 33.94 -9.67 2.38
C ALA A 16 32.84 -8.79 1.78
N ASP A 17 33.09 -8.10 0.67
CA ASP A 17 32.12 -7.26 -0.03
C ASP A 17 31.13 -8.06 -0.88
N TYR A 18 31.24 -9.37 -0.89
CA TYR A 18 30.35 -10.25 -1.63
C TYR A 18 29.44 -11.06 -0.71
N ALA A 19 28.19 -11.22 -1.09
CA ALA A 19 27.29 -12.10 -0.37
C ALA A 19 27.55 -13.58 -0.73
N LYS A 20 27.27 -14.48 0.19
CA LYS A 20 27.39 -15.93 -0.03
C LYS A 20 26.38 -16.42 -1.09
N ARG A 21 26.83 -17.36 -1.91
CA ARG A 21 25.99 -18.05 -2.90
C ARG A 21 26.48 -19.49 -3.09
N SER A 22 25.77 -20.45 -2.54
CA SER A 22 26.13 -21.88 -2.60
C SER A 22 26.26 -22.44 -4.02
N ALA A 23 25.47 -21.92 -4.96
CA ALA A 23 25.49 -22.33 -6.37
C ALA A 23 26.69 -21.76 -7.18
N SER A 24 27.58 -20.98 -6.58
CA SER A 24 28.81 -20.46 -7.24
C SER A 24 29.99 -21.30 -6.88
N LYS A 25 30.94 -21.50 -7.82
CA LYS A 25 32.16 -22.29 -7.60
C LYS A 25 33.02 -21.78 -6.43
N ASP A 26 33.03 -20.47 -6.22
CA ASP A 26 33.75 -19.77 -5.15
C ASP A 26 32.86 -19.44 -3.93
N GLY A 27 31.62 -19.91 -3.90
CA GLY A 27 30.67 -19.67 -2.81
C GLY A 27 30.17 -18.24 -2.68
N LEU A 28 30.47 -17.33 -3.62
CA LEU A 28 30.16 -15.90 -3.54
C LEU A 28 29.35 -15.41 -4.74
N GLN A 29 28.60 -14.34 -4.53
CA GLN A 29 27.88 -13.65 -5.60
C GLN A 29 28.85 -13.07 -6.65
N ARG A 30 28.36 -12.91 -7.90
CA ARG A 30 29.16 -12.34 -8.98
C ARG A 30 29.28 -10.80 -8.90
N LYS A 31 28.38 -10.14 -8.18
CA LYS A 31 28.33 -8.70 -7.95
C LYS A 31 28.58 -8.39 -6.49
N CYS A 32 29.28 -7.30 -6.22
CA CYS A 32 29.51 -6.84 -4.85
C CYS A 32 28.21 -6.34 -4.20
N ARG A 33 28.14 -6.30 -2.87
CA ARG A 33 26.97 -5.83 -2.10
C ARG A 33 26.50 -4.43 -2.50
N PRO A 34 27.38 -3.42 -2.70
CA PRO A 34 26.95 -2.10 -3.18
C PRO A 34 26.23 -2.15 -4.53
N CYS A 35 26.79 -2.89 -5.52
CA CYS A 35 26.15 -3.01 -6.84
C CYS A 35 24.80 -3.74 -6.77
N MET A 36 24.68 -4.80 -5.97
CA MET A 36 23.41 -5.49 -5.76
C MET A 36 22.37 -4.58 -5.09
N SER A 37 22.79 -3.79 -4.11
CA SER A 37 21.92 -2.83 -3.44
C SER A 37 21.44 -1.72 -4.39
N ALA A 38 22.35 -1.18 -5.21
CA ALA A 38 22.02 -0.18 -6.21
C ALA A 38 21.04 -0.72 -7.26
N GLU A 39 21.23 -1.94 -7.76
CA GLU A 39 20.31 -2.59 -8.70
C GLU A 39 18.94 -2.85 -8.08
N GLN A 40 18.89 -3.30 -6.83
CA GLN A 40 17.60 -3.47 -6.12
C GLN A 40 16.89 -2.14 -5.93
N LYS A 41 17.63 -1.06 -5.61
CA LYS A 41 17.06 0.27 -5.47
C LYS A 41 16.53 0.79 -6.81
N ALA A 42 17.29 0.64 -7.89
CA ALA A 42 16.86 1.01 -9.24
C ALA A 42 15.62 0.21 -9.67
N TYR A 43 15.58 -1.11 -9.42
CA TYR A 43 14.45 -1.96 -9.71
C TYR A 43 13.18 -1.53 -8.94
N ARG A 44 13.33 -1.18 -7.64
CA ARG A 44 12.21 -0.66 -6.84
C ARG A 44 11.72 0.69 -7.33
N GLN A 45 12.61 1.54 -7.86
CA GLN A 45 12.27 2.85 -8.42
C GLN A 45 11.65 2.76 -9.81
N SER A 46 12.10 1.80 -10.65
CA SER A 46 11.58 1.61 -12.02
C SER A 46 10.19 0.97 -12.08
N ARG A 47 9.80 0.26 -11.03
CA ARG A 47 8.44 -0.26 -10.85
C ARG A 47 7.73 0.60 -9.83
N ASP A 48 6.52 1.00 -10.15
CA ASP A 48 5.66 1.62 -9.14
C ASP A 48 5.22 0.53 -8.14
N MET A 49 6.15 0.19 -7.24
CA MET A 49 5.95 -0.84 -6.21
C MET A 49 4.72 -0.53 -5.34
N HIS A 50 4.39 0.76 -5.23
CA HIS A 50 3.19 1.17 -4.51
C HIS A 50 1.91 0.68 -5.21
N LEU A 51 1.83 0.77 -6.55
CA LEU A 51 0.69 0.24 -7.30
C LEU A 51 0.63 -1.29 -7.24
N ILE A 52 1.79 -1.97 -7.34
CA ILE A 52 1.86 -3.43 -7.25
C ILE A 52 1.43 -3.91 -5.86
N ASP A 53 1.91 -3.26 -4.80
CA ASP A 53 1.54 -3.59 -3.43
C ASP A 53 0.07 -3.29 -3.17
N ARG A 54 -0.44 -2.20 -3.72
CA ARG A 54 -1.86 -1.83 -3.63
C ARG A 54 -2.75 -2.85 -4.32
N GLU A 55 -2.44 -3.23 -5.56
CA GLU A 55 -3.15 -4.28 -6.29
C GLU A 55 -3.18 -5.59 -5.49
N ARG A 56 -2.02 -6.02 -4.98
CA ARG A 56 -1.93 -7.23 -4.17
C ARG A 56 -2.77 -7.16 -2.89
N ASN A 57 -2.76 -6.02 -2.20
CA ASN A 57 -3.52 -5.84 -0.97
C ASN A 57 -5.02 -5.79 -1.23
N LEU A 58 -5.47 -5.08 -2.30
CA LEU A 58 -6.87 -5.06 -2.69
C LEU A 58 -7.39 -6.47 -3.01
N ARG A 59 -6.63 -7.27 -3.76
CA ARG A 59 -7.00 -8.67 -4.04
C ARG A 59 -7.05 -9.54 -2.79
N LYS A 60 -6.06 -9.38 -1.92
CA LYS A 60 -5.95 -10.20 -0.70
C LYS A 60 -7.05 -9.90 0.30
N GLU A 61 -7.36 -8.62 0.53
CA GLU A 61 -8.26 -8.19 1.60
C GLU A 61 -9.72 -8.09 1.15
N PHE A 62 -9.95 -7.71 -0.12
CA PHE A 62 -11.28 -7.42 -0.62
C PHE A 62 -11.68 -8.25 -1.84
N GLY A 63 -10.77 -9.04 -2.41
CA GLY A 63 -11.02 -9.83 -3.61
C GLY A 63 -11.14 -9.03 -4.91
N ILE A 64 -10.84 -7.73 -4.90
CA ILE A 64 -10.92 -6.83 -6.07
C ILE A 64 -9.55 -6.43 -6.59
N GLY A 65 -9.48 -6.13 -7.88
CA GLY A 65 -8.30 -5.55 -8.52
C GLY A 65 -8.27 -4.02 -8.45
N LEU A 66 -7.15 -3.46 -8.90
CA LEU A 66 -6.98 -2.00 -8.99
C LEU A 66 -7.96 -1.38 -10.01
N ASP A 67 -8.29 -2.11 -11.08
CA ASP A 67 -9.23 -1.64 -12.09
C ASP A 67 -10.63 -1.50 -11.52
N GLU A 68 -11.09 -2.47 -10.72
CA GLU A 68 -12.38 -2.43 -10.03
C GLU A 68 -12.43 -1.31 -8.99
N TYR A 69 -11.33 -1.12 -8.26
CA TYR A 69 -11.19 0.01 -7.34
C TYR A 69 -11.31 1.34 -8.08
N ASN A 70 -10.58 1.51 -9.20
CA ASN A 70 -10.60 2.74 -9.99
C ASN A 70 -11.97 3.00 -10.61
N ALA A 71 -12.68 1.98 -11.06
CA ALA A 71 -14.05 2.10 -11.56
C ALA A 71 -15.02 2.59 -10.47
N MET A 72 -14.87 2.11 -9.22
CA MET A 72 -15.64 2.62 -8.09
C MET A 72 -15.29 4.07 -7.77
N LEU A 73 -14.01 4.42 -7.80
CA LEU A 73 -13.52 5.78 -7.55
C LEU A 73 -14.10 6.76 -8.58
N GLU A 74 -14.07 6.39 -9.85
CA GLU A 74 -14.63 7.18 -10.94
C GLU A 74 -16.14 7.35 -10.79
N LYS A 75 -16.86 6.27 -10.49
CA LYS A 75 -18.31 6.30 -10.25
C LYS A 75 -18.69 7.24 -9.09
N GLN A 76 -17.82 7.37 -8.08
CA GLN A 76 -18.02 8.29 -6.94
C GLN A 76 -17.52 9.72 -7.21
N GLY A 77 -16.94 10.00 -8.39
CA GLY A 77 -16.35 11.30 -8.71
C GLY A 77 -15.06 11.61 -7.93
N GLY A 78 -14.31 10.58 -7.50
CA GLY A 78 -13.06 10.75 -6.75
C GLY A 78 -13.23 11.10 -5.27
N VAL A 79 -14.44 11.13 -4.74
CA VAL A 79 -14.76 11.59 -3.38
C VAL A 79 -15.36 10.49 -2.49
N CYS A 80 -15.33 10.72 -1.19
CA CYS A 80 -15.95 9.84 -0.20
C CYS A 80 -17.48 9.68 -0.42
N SER A 81 -17.98 8.44 -0.35
CA SER A 81 -19.41 8.16 -0.51
C SER A 81 -20.30 8.81 0.54
N ILE A 82 -19.77 9.11 1.73
CA ILE A 82 -20.54 9.71 2.84
C ILE A 82 -20.45 11.24 2.82
N CYS A 83 -19.26 11.79 3.07
CA CYS A 83 -19.10 13.24 3.23
C CYS A 83 -18.95 14.01 1.91
N LYS A 84 -18.79 13.31 0.78
CA LYS A 84 -18.59 13.90 -0.56
C LYS A 84 -17.35 14.78 -0.67
N GLN A 85 -16.36 14.58 0.21
CA GLN A 85 -15.08 15.28 0.20
C GLN A 85 -13.97 14.35 -0.28
N GLU A 86 -12.90 14.94 -0.81
CA GLU A 86 -11.67 14.21 -1.14
C GLU A 86 -10.99 13.70 0.14
N GLU A 87 -10.12 12.70 -0.01
CA GLU A 87 -9.25 12.26 1.08
C GLU A 87 -8.16 13.30 1.34
N THR A 88 -8.00 13.71 2.57
CA THR A 88 -7.00 14.72 2.99
C THR A 88 -5.95 14.14 3.96
N THR A 89 -6.15 12.93 4.43
CA THR A 89 -5.22 12.29 5.38
C THR A 89 -3.88 12.03 4.71
N VAL A 90 -2.82 12.59 5.29
CA VAL A 90 -1.44 12.37 4.83
C VAL A 90 -0.77 11.29 5.68
N ARG A 91 -0.12 10.33 5.05
CA ARG A 91 0.71 9.31 5.70
C ARG A 91 2.01 9.15 4.93
N ALA A 92 3.13 9.19 5.66
CA ALA A 92 4.47 9.13 5.06
C ALA A 92 4.69 10.13 3.90
N GLY A 93 4.15 11.37 4.03
CA GLY A 93 4.30 12.45 3.06
C GLY A 93 3.41 12.32 1.81
N ARG A 94 2.43 11.41 1.80
CA ARG A 94 1.49 11.22 0.68
C ARG A 94 0.06 11.25 1.17
N VAL A 95 -0.83 11.88 0.39
CA VAL A 95 -2.27 11.79 0.62
C VAL A 95 -2.70 10.34 0.42
N MET A 96 -3.45 9.81 1.36
CA MET A 96 -3.97 8.45 1.28
C MET A 96 -5.03 8.34 0.17
N SER A 97 -5.22 7.14 -0.33
CA SER A 97 -6.36 6.85 -1.19
C SER A 97 -7.59 6.56 -0.33
N LEU A 98 -8.78 6.76 -0.87
CA LEU A 98 -10.01 6.34 -0.22
C LEU A 98 -9.95 4.85 0.16
N SER A 99 -10.45 4.51 1.33
CA SER A 99 -10.49 3.15 1.85
C SER A 99 -11.68 2.39 1.26
N VAL A 100 -11.49 1.11 0.95
CA VAL A 100 -12.60 0.22 0.60
C VAL A 100 -13.40 -0.05 1.87
N ASP A 101 -14.67 0.32 1.86
CA ASP A 101 -15.62 -0.02 2.91
C ASP A 101 -16.40 -1.28 2.56
N HIS A 102 -16.57 -2.17 3.52
CA HIS A 102 -17.24 -3.44 3.32
C HIS A 102 -18.03 -3.86 4.57
N CYS A 103 -19.02 -4.69 4.37
CA CYS A 103 -19.76 -5.29 5.47
C CYS A 103 -18.92 -6.35 6.17
N HIS A 104 -18.70 -6.21 7.46
CA HIS A 104 -17.89 -7.14 8.25
C HIS A 104 -18.50 -8.54 8.38
N GLU A 105 -19.82 -8.68 8.21
CA GLU A 105 -20.53 -9.96 8.29
C GLU A 105 -20.52 -10.70 6.94
N THR A 106 -20.76 -9.96 5.83
CA THR A 106 -20.94 -10.57 4.51
C THR A 106 -19.72 -10.42 3.59
N GLY A 107 -18.76 -9.53 3.94
CA GLY A 107 -17.64 -9.18 3.08
C GLY A 107 -18.04 -8.32 1.86
N LYS A 108 -19.33 -7.98 1.69
CA LYS A 108 -19.80 -7.21 0.55
C LYS A 108 -19.24 -5.78 0.58
N ILE A 109 -18.60 -5.36 -0.51
CA ILE A 109 -18.12 -4.01 -0.68
C ILE A 109 -19.29 -3.03 -0.80
N ARG A 110 -19.27 -1.96 -0.01
CA ARG A 110 -20.29 -0.91 0.05
C ARG A 110 -19.88 0.32 -0.77
N GLY A 111 -18.58 0.64 -0.81
CA GLY A 111 -18.05 1.79 -1.54
C GLY A 111 -16.66 2.21 -1.04
N LEU A 112 -16.27 3.43 -1.42
CA LEU A 112 -15.00 4.03 -1.01
C LEU A 112 -15.26 5.20 -0.07
N LEU A 113 -14.55 5.20 1.07
CA LEU A 113 -14.69 6.21 2.12
C LEU A 113 -13.35 6.88 2.43
N CYS A 114 -13.39 8.15 2.82
CA CYS A 114 -12.22 8.78 3.43
C CYS A 114 -11.91 8.13 4.79
N ASN A 115 -10.68 8.26 5.23
CA ASN A 115 -10.21 7.69 6.49
C ASN A 115 -11.09 8.10 7.69
N SER A 116 -11.54 9.34 7.73
CA SER A 116 -12.39 9.86 8.80
C SER A 116 -13.76 9.18 8.85
N CYS A 117 -14.46 9.10 7.71
CA CYS A 117 -15.77 8.45 7.64
C CYS A 117 -15.68 6.94 7.89
N ASN A 118 -14.69 6.26 7.30
CA ASN A 118 -14.49 4.83 7.51
C ASN A 118 -14.24 4.49 8.99
N ARG A 119 -13.42 5.28 9.67
CA ARG A 119 -13.17 5.11 11.10
C ARG A 119 -14.37 5.47 11.97
N ALA A 120 -15.16 6.46 11.57
CA ALA A 120 -16.37 6.85 12.29
C ALA A 120 -17.40 5.71 12.26
N LEU A 121 -17.67 5.10 11.09
CA LEU A 121 -18.53 3.92 11.00
C LEU A 121 -18.08 2.79 11.92
N GLY A 122 -16.76 2.46 11.90
CA GLY A 122 -16.21 1.44 12.76
C GLY A 122 -16.36 1.75 14.27
N LYS A 123 -16.27 3.03 14.67
CA LYS A 123 -16.52 3.44 16.06
C LYS A 123 -17.98 3.26 16.48
N PHE A 124 -18.91 3.49 15.57
CA PHE A 124 -20.33 3.21 15.77
C PHE A 124 -20.69 1.74 15.52
N LYS A 125 -19.68 0.85 15.27
CA LYS A 125 -19.87 -0.58 15.01
C LYS A 125 -20.83 -0.86 13.84
N ASP A 126 -20.83 0.01 12.82
CA ASP A 126 -21.74 -0.02 11.68
C ASP A 126 -23.24 -0.01 12.08
N SER A 127 -23.56 0.41 13.31
CA SER A 127 -24.92 0.45 13.84
C SER A 127 -25.68 1.66 13.28
N ILE A 128 -26.68 1.40 12.45
CA ILE A 128 -27.60 2.41 11.94
C ILE A 128 -28.31 3.12 13.10
N GLU A 129 -28.75 2.38 14.11
CA GLU A 129 -29.41 2.91 15.30
C GLU A 129 -28.55 3.95 16.03
N HIS A 130 -27.27 3.63 16.28
CA HIS A 130 -26.37 4.56 16.95
C HIS A 130 -26.06 5.79 16.09
N LEU A 131 -25.96 5.63 14.77
CA LEU A 131 -25.73 6.74 13.85
C LEU A 131 -26.93 7.71 13.81
N LEU A 132 -28.16 7.16 13.79
CA LEU A 132 -29.37 7.96 13.87
C LEU A 132 -29.51 8.66 15.24
N ALA A 133 -29.21 7.97 16.33
CA ALA A 133 -29.19 8.56 17.65
C ALA A 133 -28.18 9.71 17.77
N ALA A 134 -27.00 9.56 17.16
CA ALA A 134 -25.98 10.61 17.13
C ALA A 134 -26.45 11.82 16.30
N ALA A 135 -27.17 11.61 15.19
CA ALA A 135 -27.73 12.67 14.39
C ALA A 135 -28.80 13.45 15.20
N SER A 136 -29.77 12.77 15.83
CA SER A 136 -30.78 13.37 16.68
C SER A 136 -30.17 14.16 17.84
N TYR A 137 -29.14 13.60 18.48
CA TYR A 137 -28.42 14.29 19.56
C TYR A 137 -27.84 15.64 19.09
N LEU A 138 -27.28 15.69 17.89
CA LEU A 138 -26.74 16.94 17.34
C LEU A 138 -27.88 17.94 16.98
N GLU A 139 -29.02 17.47 16.46
CA GLU A 139 -30.18 18.30 16.14
C GLU A 139 -30.79 18.94 17.39
N GLU A 140 -30.85 18.22 18.51
CA GLU A 140 -31.40 18.72 19.77
C GLU A 140 -30.48 19.74 20.46
N HIS A 141 -29.18 19.79 20.11
CA HIS A 141 -28.17 20.63 20.77
C HIS A 141 -27.51 21.64 19.83
N ALA A 142 -28.00 21.81 18.62
CA ALA A 142 -27.46 22.74 17.61
C ALA A 142 -27.83 24.23 17.83
#